data_a96773fc4fcc5ce5f411f787616c2cf6
#
_entry.id   a96773fc4fcc5ce5f411f787616c2cf6
#
_cell.length_a   1.000
_cell.length_b   1.000
_cell.length_c   1.000
_cell.angle_alpha   90.00
_cell.angle_beta   90.00
_cell.angle_gamma   90.00
#
_symmetry.space_group_name_H-M   'P 1'
#
loop_
_entity.id
_entity.type
_entity.pdbx_description
1 polymer ?
#
loop_
_entity_poly.entity_id
_entity_poly.type
_entity_poly.pdbx_seq_one_letter_code
_entity_poly.pdbx_strand_id
1 'polypeptide(L)'
;AQENVTHAQCWVHSRRYFIEAQKDHPETVTEALQRIATLYRNEETLKAQGLTGEKKRQYRLDHSKPVVSGFFQWCRDQLEQGGLLPSDSLTKALNYVLSREASLTVFLEDPDVQPDTNHLERALRPIPMGKKNWMFCWTELGAEHLGIIQSLVSTCKLHNINPYTYLVDVLQRISQHPASEVSDLTPRLWKTRFADNPLRALIDPRHPDRQNKQPEAVHAH
;
A
#
# COMPACT_ATOMS: atom_id res chain seq x y z
N ALA A 1 -5.97 -3.03 -21.17
CA ALA A 1 -5.76 -3.86 -19.97
C ALA A 1 -4.49 -4.67 -20.18
N GLN A 2 -3.55 -4.65 -19.23
CA GLN A 2 -2.38 -5.52 -19.28
C GLN A 2 -2.87 -6.97 -19.05
N GLU A 3 -2.58 -7.86 -19.96
CA GLU A 3 -3.13 -9.23 -20.04
C GLU A 3 -2.69 -10.18 -18.90
N ASN A 4 -1.97 -9.74 -17.88
CA ASN A 4 -1.49 -10.59 -16.78
C ASN A 4 -1.56 -9.92 -15.40
N VAL A 5 -2.55 -9.05 -15.17
CA VAL A 5 -2.73 -8.39 -13.87
C VAL A 5 -4.00 -8.88 -13.19
N THR A 6 -3.86 -9.51 -12.02
CA THR A 6 -4.98 -9.88 -11.16
C THR A 6 -5.37 -8.69 -10.29
N HIS A 7 -6.63 -8.25 -10.40
CA HIS A 7 -7.18 -7.16 -9.62
C HIS A 7 -7.78 -7.68 -8.30
N ALA A 8 -7.18 -7.31 -7.18
CA ALA A 8 -7.75 -7.53 -5.85
C ALA A 8 -8.52 -6.28 -5.37
N GLN A 9 -9.59 -6.48 -4.63
CA GLN A 9 -10.39 -5.42 -4.04
C GLN A 9 -10.29 -5.43 -2.50
N CYS A 10 -10.67 -4.30 -1.89
CA CYS A 10 -10.47 -4.02 -0.48
C CYS A 10 -11.77 -4.20 0.32
N TRP A 11 -11.75 -5.07 1.32
CA TRP A 11 -12.87 -5.30 2.23
C TRP A 11 -13.21 -4.08 3.11
N VAL A 12 -12.25 -3.20 3.40
CA VAL A 12 -12.52 -1.94 4.12
C VAL A 12 -13.46 -1.03 3.33
N HIS A 13 -13.31 -0.98 1.99
CA HIS A 13 -14.24 -0.22 1.16
C HIS A 13 -15.63 -0.84 1.16
N SER A 14 -15.75 -2.17 1.06
CA SER A 14 -17.03 -2.87 1.20
C SER A 14 -17.70 -2.54 2.54
N ARG A 15 -16.93 -2.59 3.65
CA ARG A 15 -17.41 -2.21 4.98
C ARG A 15 -17.95 -0.78 5.04
N ARG A 16 -17.32 0.17 4.35
CA ARG A 16 -17.74 1.59 4.33
C ARG A 16 -19.11 1.75 3.72
N TYR A 17 -19.41 1.08 2.62
CA TYR A 17 -20.74 1.12 1.99
C TYR A 17 -21.83 0.64 2.95
N PHE A 18 -21.61 -0.40 3.74
CA PHE A 18 -22.56 -0.83 4.76
C PHE A 18 -22.75 0.20 5.88
N ILE A 19 -21.66 0.85 6.33
CA ILE A 19 -21.76 1.91 7.35
C ILE A 19 -22.60 3.08 6.86
N GLU A 20 -22.52 3.43 5.57
CA GLU A 20 -23.36 4.49 4.98
C GLU A 20 -24.85 4.16 5.01
N ALA A 21 -25.19 2.86 4.99
CA ALA A 21 -26.57 2.38 5.11
C ALA A 21 -27.05 2.19 6.57
N GLN A 22 -26.20 2.40 7.58
CA GLN A 22 -26.49 2.05 8.98
C GLN A 22 -27.67 2.84 9.57
N LYS A 23 -27.89 4.06 9.11
CA LYS A 23 -28.99 4.91 9.60
C LYS A 23 -30.35 4.35 9.24
N ASP A 24 -30.47 3.82 8.03
CA ASP A 24 -31.76 3.38 7.46
C ASP A 24 -32.00 1.88 7.70
N HIS A 25 -30.93 1.08 7.84
CA HIS A 25 -30.96 -0.37 8.00
C HIS A 25 -30.05 -0.89 9.13
N PRO A 26 -30.23 -0.45 10.40
CA PRO A 26 -29.30 -0.69 11.48
C PRO A 26 -29.07 -2.18 11.80
N GLU A 27 -30.11 -3.01 11.76
CA GLU A 27 -30.03 -4.44 12.08
C GLU A 27 -29.29 -5.21 11.00
N THR A 28 -29.67 -5.03 9.74
CA THR A 28 -29.05 -5.69 8.58
C THR A 28 -27.58 -5.28 8.44
N VAL A 29 -27.29 -4.00 8.66
CA VAL A 29 -25.91 -3.50 8.63
C VAL A 29 -25.08 -4.08 9.79
N THR A 30 -25.65 -4.19 10.98
CA THR A 30 -24.98 -4.82 12.12
C THR A 30 -24.58 -6.26 11.79
N GLU A 31 -25.46 -7.03 11.17
CA GLU A 31 -25.17 -8.39 10.72
C GLU A 31 -24.05 -8.42 9.67
N ALA A 32 -24.12 -7.55 8.65
CA ALA A 32 -23.08 -7.42 7.64
C ALA A 32 -21.69 -7.14 8.27
N LEU A 33 -21.65 -6.18 9.21
CA LEU A 33 -20.42 -5.81 9.88
C LEU A 33 -19.85 -6.92 10.78
N GLN A 34 -20.71 -7.71 11.43
CA GLN A 34 -20.28 -8.87 12.21
C GLN A 34 -19.66 -9.97 11.34
N ARG A 35 -20.24 -10.24 10.16
CA ARG A 35 -19.69 -11.19 9.18
C ARG A 35 -18.32 -10.74 8.68
N ILE A 36 -18.18 -9.46 8.31
CA ILE A 36 -16.89 -8.87 7.91
C ILE A 36 -15.88 -8.91 9.06
N ALA A 37 -16.30 -8.61 10.29
CA ALA A 37 -15.42 -8.68 11.47
C ALA A 37 -14.89 -10.10 11.72
N THR A 38 -15.68 -11.14 11.40
CA THR A 38 -15.21 -12.54 11.51
C THR A 38 -14.06 -12.82 10.55
N LEU A 39 -14.11 -12.27 9.34
CA LEU A 39 -12.99 -12.35 8.39
C LEU A 39 -11.71 -11.74 8.97
N TYR A 40 -11.80 -10.56 9.55
CA TYR A 40 -10.63 -9.89 10.15
C TYR A 40 -10.10 -10.62 11.39
N ARG A 41 -10.96 -11.22 12.21
CA ARG A 41 -10.51 -12.08 13.33
C ARG A 41 -9.71 -13.29 12.84
N ASN A 42 -10.07 -13.89 11.72
CA ASN A 42 -9.30 -14.97 11.11
C ASN A 42 -7.91 -14.48 10.69
N GLU A 43 -7.79 -13.28 10.10
CA GLU A 43 -6.49 -12.69 9.73
C GLU A 43 -5.64 -12.35 10.97
N GLU A 44 -6.24 -11.87 12.05
CA GLU A 44 -5.55 -11.65 13.34
C GLU A 44 -5.01 -12.96 13.93
N THR A 45 -5.81 -14.01 13.92
CA THR A 45 -5.39 -15.35 14.40
C THR A 45 -4.22 -15.87 13.53
N LEU A 46 -4.32 -15.73 12.23
CA LEU A 46 -3.31 -16.13 11.25
C LEU A 46 -1.97 -15.40 11.52
N LYS A 47 -2.05 -14.09 11.77
CA LYS A 47 -0.90 -13.27 12.12
C LYS A 47 -0.30 -13.66 13.48
N ALA A 48 -1.13 -13.92 14.49
CA ALA A 48 -0.68 -14.34 15.82
C ALA A 48 0.05 -15.70 15.78
N GLN A 49 -0.37 -16.60 14.90
CA GLN A 49 0.27 -17.90 14.68
C GLN A 49 1.50 -17.82 13.75
N GLY A 50 1.80 -16.66 13.18
CA GLY A 50 2.95 -16.48 12.27
C GLY A 50 2.86 -17.30 10.98
N LEU A 51 1.65 -17.62 10.50
CA LEU A 51 1.47 -18.42 9.31
C LEU A 51 1.81 -17.63 8.05
N THR A 52 2.60 -18.26 7.16
CA THR A 52 3.03 -17.64 5.88
C THR A 52 2.92 -18.66 4.73
N GLY A 53 2.99 -18.17 3.50
CA GLY A 53 3.00 -19.00 2.29
C GLY A 53 1.81 -19.97 2.24
N GLU A 54 2.05 -21.23 1.89
CA GLU A 54 1.00 -22.24 1.71
C GLU A 54 0.21 -22.51 2.99
N LYS A 55 0.84 -22.46 4.17
CA LYS A 55 0.13 -22.62 5.46
C LYS A 55 -0.90 -21.50 5.68
N LYS A 56 -0.57 -20.28 5.30
CA LYS A 56 -1.48 -19.14 5.34
C LYS A 56 -2.64 -19.33 4.36
N ARG A 57 -2.34 -19.76 3.13
CA ARG A 57 -3.35 -20.04 2.11
C ARG A 57 -4.32 -21.11 2.60
N GLN A 58 -3.81 -22.25 3.09
CA GLN A 58 -4.64 -23.35 3.59
C GLN A 58 -5.54 -22.88 4.76
N TYR A 59 -5.00 -22.16 5.73
CA TYR A 59 -5.80 -21.60 6.83
C TYR A 59 -6.95 -20.70 6.32
N ARG A 60 -6.69 -19.85 5.31
CA ARG A 60 -7.73 -19.01 4.70
C ARG A 60 -8.80 -19.84 3.99
N LEU A 61 -8.43 -20.90 3.30
CA LEU A 61 -9.37 -21.82 2.66
C LEU A 61 -10.26 -22.53 3.69
N ASP A 62 -9.70 -22.93 4.81
CA ASP A 62 -10.43 -23.68 5.84
C ASP A 62 -11.32 -22.77 6.70
N HIS A 63 -10.88 -21.54 7.02
CA HIS A 63 -11.56 -20.68 7.98
C HIS A 63 -12.18 -19.41 7.38
N SER A 64 -11.56 -18.79 6.39
CA SER A 64 -12.04 -17.54 5.81
C SER A 64 -12.96 -17.76 4.62
N LYS A 65 -12.69 -18.74 3.76
CA LYS A 65 -13.51 -19.04 2.58
C LYS A 65 -14.96 -19.35 2.92
N PRO A 66 -15.30 -20.18 3.93
CA PRO A 66 -16.71 -20.39 4.33
C PRO A 66 -17.40 -19.10 4.78
N VAL A 67 -16.69 -18.23 5.53
CA VAL A 67 -17.23 -16.94 5.99
C VAL A 67 -17.52 -16.03 4.79
N VAL A 68 -16.59 -15.94 3.86
CA VAL A 68 -16.71 -15.11 2.64
C VAL A 68 -17.82 -15.62 1.75
N SER A 69 -17.89 -16.93 1.49
CA SER A 69 -18.97 -17.53 0.67
C SER A 69 -20.34 -17.33 1.32
N GLY A 70 -20.42 -17.53 2.65
CA GLY A 70 -21.65 -17.29 3.39
C GLY A 70 -22.06 -15.81 3.42
N PHE A 71 -21.12 -14.88 3.36
CA PHE A 71 -21.40 -13.46 3.26
C PHE A 71 -21.97 -13.08 1.89
N PHE A 72 -21.41 -13.58 0.80
CA PHE A 72 -21.94 -13.32 -0.53
C PHE A 72 -23.34 -13.94 -0.73
N GLN A 73 -23.54 -15.16 -0.22
CA GLN A 73 -24.88 -15.75 -0.26
C GLN A 73 -25.89 -14.91 0.53
N TRP A 74 -25.55 -14.51 1.73
CA TRP A 74 -26.37 -13.60 2.54
C TRP A 74 -26.67 -12.29 1.81
N CYS A 75 -25.72 -11.71 1.09
CA CYS A 75 -25.96 -10.50 0.30
C CYS A 75 -26.99 -10.75 -0.82
N ARG A 76 -26.97 -11.91 -1.48
CA ARG A 76 -27.97 -12.30 -2.49
C ARG A 76 -29.34 -12.46 -1.86
N ASP A 77 -29.41 -13.18 -0.73
CA ASP A 77 -30.65 -13.42 -0.01
C ASP A 77 -31.31 -12.10 0.43
N GLN A 78 -30.54 -11.10 0.86
CA GLN A 78 -31.05 -9.77 1.22
C GLN A 78 -31.70 -9.05 0.02
N LEU A 79 -31.11 -9.17 -1.17
CA LEU A 79 -31.72 -8.59 -2.40
C LEU A 79 -32.95 -9.35 -2.86
N GLU A 80 -32.97 -10.67 -2.70
CA GLU A 80 -34.10 -11.54 -3.09
C GLU A 80 -35.32 -11.39 -2.16
N GLN A 81 -35.14 -11.09 -0.88
CA GLN A 81 -36.21 -10.84 0.08
C GLN A 81 -37.13 -9.69 -0.35
N GLY A 82 -36.66 -8.79 -1.22
CA GLY A 82 -37.43 -7.69 -1.76
C GLY A 82 -37.60 -6.52 -0.78
N GLY A 83 -38.33 -5.50 -1.25
CA GLY A 83 -38.62 -4.29 -0.45
C GLY A 83 -37.51 -3.21 -0.50
N LEU A 84 -36.35 -3.51 -1.03
CA LEU A 84 -35.29 -2.53 -1.22
C LEU A 84 -35.42 -1.81 -2.57
N LEU A 85 -35.35 -0.49 -2.56
CA LEU A 85 -35.34 0.30 -3.79
C LEU A 85 -33.92 0.31 -4.42
N PRO A 86 -33.78 0.44 -5.75
CA PRO A 86 -32.48 0.56 -6.41
C PRO A 86 -31.64 1.75 -5.91
N SER A 87 -32.29 2.81 -5.45
CA SER A 87 -31.63 4.02 -4.88
C SER A 87 -31.21 3.87 -3.43
N ASP A 88 -31.67 2.82 -2.74
CA ASP A 88 -31.41 2.56 -1.34
C ASP A 88 -29.91 2.38 -1.07
N SER A 89 -29.44 2.89 0.07
CA SER A 89 -28.05 2.80 0.50
C SER A 89 -27.61 1.35 0.73
N LEU A 90 -28.51 0.51 1.28
CA LEU A 90 -28.24 -0.93 1.46
C LEU A 90 -28.15 -1.66 0.13
N THR A 91 -29.04 -1.38 -0.83
CA THR A 91 -28.99 -1.94 -2.19
C THR A 91 -27.65 -1.61 -2.86
N LYS A 92 -27.16 -0.38 -2.72
CA LYS A 92 -25.85 0.03 -3.24
C LYS A 92 -24.70 -0.74 -2.59
N ALA A 93 -24.74 -0.94 -1.27
CA ALA A 93 -23.74 -1.70 -0.54
C ALA A 93 -23.69 -3.18 -0.99
N LEU A 94 -24.85 -3.83 -1.08
CA LEU A 94 -24.99 -5.21 -1.53
C LEU A 94 -24.48 -5.39 -2.97
N ASN A 95 -24.91 -4.53 -3.89
CA ASN A 95 -24.48 -4.57 -5.30
C ASN A 95 -23.00 -4.25 -5.45
N TYR A 96 -22.45 -3.33 -4.65
CA TYR A 96 -21.01 -3.04 -4.64
C TYR A 96 -20.18 -4.29 -4.35
N VAL A 97 -20.59 -5.06 -3.34
CA VAL A 97 -19.89 -6.29 -2.93
C VAL A 97 -20.07 -7.39 -3.97
N LEU A 98 -21.29 -7.66 -4.40
CA LEU A 98 -21.58 -8.75 -5.34
C LEU A 98 -20.92 -8.54 -6.71
N SER A 99 -20.89 -7.30 -7.21
CA SER A 99 -20.21 -6.98 -8.48
C SER A 99 -18.67 -7.14 -8.41
N ARG A 100 -18.11 -7.28 -7.21
CA ARG A 100 -16.67 -7.40 -6.96
C ARG A 100 -16.27 -8.73 -6.30
N GLU A 101 -17.16 -9.70 -6.26
CA GLU A 101 -16.97 -11.00 -5.60
C GLU A 101 -15.63 -11.65 -6.01
N ALA A 102 -15.38 -11.78 -7.32
CA ALA A 102 -14.15 -12.37 -7.83
C ALA A 102 -12.89 -11.63 -7.35
N SER A 103 -12.93 -10.30 -7.30
CA SER A 103 -11.78 -9.49 -6.87
C SER A 103 -11.62 -9.43 -5.35
N LEU A 104 -12.71 -9.58 -4.59
CA LEU A 104 -12.70 -9.65 -3.13
C LEU A 104 -12.24 -11.00 -2.59
N THR A 105 -12.22 -12.04 -3.43
CA THR A 105 -11.80 -13.40 -3.07
C THR A 105 -10.35 -13.73 -3.41
N VAL A 106 -9.65 -12.88 -4.17
CA VAL A 106 -8.26 -13.09 -4.59
C VAL A 106 -7.32 -13.43 -3.41
N PHE A 107 -7.48 -12.76 -2.27
CA PHE A 107 -6.66 -12.97 -1.08
C PHE A 107 -6.78 -14.39 -0.49
N LEU A 108 -7.85 -15.14 -0.80
CA LEU A 108 -8.03 -16.52 -0.34
C LEU A 108 -7.05 -17.48 -1.02
N GLU A 109 -6.75 -17.22 -2.29
CA GLU A 109 -5.90 -18.10 -3.10
C GLU A 109 -4.44 -17.64 -3.10
N ASP A 110 -4.19 -16.34 -2.95
CA ASP A 110 -2.84 -15.77 -2.92
C ASP A 110 -2.48 -15.32 -1.49
N PRO A 111 -1.51 -15.99 -0.83
CA PRO A 111 -1.11 -15.68 0.53
C PRO A 111 -0.45 -14.30 0.67
N ASP A 112 0.10 -13.73 -0.39
CA ASP A 112 0.78 -12.43 -0.36
C ASP A 112 -0.22 -11.27 -0.50
N VAL A 113 -1.41 -11.53 -1.05
CA VAL A 113 -2.50 -10.55 -1.13
C VAL A 113 -3.18 -10.40 0.23
N GLN A 114 -3.32 -9.15 0.70
CA GLN A 114 -4.06 -8.82 1.91
C GLN A 114 -5.56 -8.61 1.60
N PRO A 115 -6.48 -8.85 2.56
CA PRO A 115 -7.90 -8.57 2.35
C PRO A 115 -8.20 -7.06 2.25
N ASP A 116 -7.26 -6.19 2.61
CA ASP A 116 -7.39 -4.74 2.49
C ASP A 116 -6.16 -4.06 1.90
N THR A 117 -6.34 -2.80 1.49
CA THR A 117 -5.30 -1.96 0.90
C THR A 117 -4.71 -0.94 1.88
N ASN A 118 -4.96 -1.07 3.18
CA ASN A 118 -4.53 -0.11 4.20
C ASN A 118 -3.02 0.14 4.20
N HIS A 119 -2.22 -0.88 3.89
CA HIS A 119 -0.77 -0.77 3.79
C HIS A 119 -0.34 0.08 2.58
N LEU A 120 -1.03 -0.04 1.44
CA LEU A 120 -0.81 0.78 0.25
C LEU A 120 -1.27 2.22 0.47
N GLU A 121 -2.46 2.41 1.07
CA GLU A 121 -2.99 3.74 1.39
C GLU A 121 -2.05 4.49 2.34
N ARG A 122 -1.49 3.81 3.34
CA ARG A 122 -0.46 4.39 4.23
C ARG A 122 0.80 4.79 3.48
N ALA A 123 1.25 3.99 2.51
CA ALA A 123 2.42 4.32 1.70
C ALA A 123 2.18 5.53 0.78
N LEU A 124 0.94 5.70 0.30
CA LEU A 124 0.54 6.84 -0.53
C LEU A 124 0.20 8.11 0.28
N ARG A 125 -0.10 7.96 1.58
CA ARG A 125 -0.52 9.08 2.46
C ARG A 125 0.40 10.31 2.47
N PRO A 126 1.74 10.21 2.31
CA PRO A 126 2.60 11.39 2.22
C PRO A 126 2.19 12.37 1.11
N ILE A 127 1.67 11.86 -0.02
CA ILE A 127 1.24 12.70 -1.16
C ILE A 127 0.10 13.66 -0.77
N PRO A 128 -1.08 13.20 -0.32
CA PRO A 128 -2.17 14.10 0.04
C PRO A 128 -1.86 14.96 1.28
N MET A 129 -1.03 14.47 2.21
CA MET A 129 -0.62 15.27 3.38
C MET A 129 0.38 16.34 3.02
N GLY A 130 1.32 16.04 2.13
CA GLY A 130 2.39 16.96 1.72
C GLY A 130 2.00 17.95 0.63
N LYS A 131 0.85 17.76 -0.03
CA LYS A 131 0.45 18.56 -1.20
C LYS A 131 0.52 20.08 -0.98
N LYS A 132 0.18 20.57 0.21
CA LYS A 132 0.28 22.01 0.54
C LYS A 132 1.73 22.46 0.70
N ASN A 133 2.60 21.60 1.23
CA ASN A 133 4.01 21.91 1.44
C ASN A 133 4.80 21.91 0.12
N TRP A 134 4.37 21.09 -0.83
CA TRP A 134 5.01 20.97 -2.14
C TRP A 134 4.36 21.86 -3.21
N MET A 135 3.47 22.75 -2.83
CA MET A 135 2.74 23.67 -3.71
C MET A 135 1.99 22.95 -4.85
N PHE A 136 1.55 21.69 -4.61
CA PHE A 136 0.85 20.82 -5.57
C PHE A 136 1.72 20.39 -6.78
N CYS A 137 1.19 19.50 -7.61
CA CYS A 137 1.91 19.04 -8.80
C CYS A 137 1.74 19.96 -10.01
N TRP A 138 0.73 20.85 -10.02
CA TRP A 138 0.35 21.84 -11.02
C TRP A 138 0.14 21.32 -12.44
N THR A 139 0.87 20.27 -12.85
CA THR A 139 0.84 19.69 -14.19
C THR A 139 0.73 18.18 -14.10
N GLU A 140 0.28 17.54 -15.19
CA GLU A 140 0.26 16.08 -15.33
C GLU A 140 1.68 15.49 -15.21
N LEU A 141 2.66 16.11 -15.87
CA LEU A 141 4.07 15.74 -15.75
C LEU A 141 4.60 15.86 -14.31
N GLY A 142 4.21 16.90 -13.58
CA GLY A 142 4.57 17.05 -12.17
C GLY A 142 3.98 15.96 -11.28
N ALA A 143 2.75 15.50 -11.58
CA ALA A 143 2.12 14.39 -10.87
C ALA A 143 2.83 13.06 -11.18
N GLU A 144 3.24 12.83 -12.42
CA GLU A 144 4.03 11.67 -12.83
C GLU A 144 5.38 11.63 -12.10
N HIS A 145 6.12 12.74 -12.09
CA HIS A 145 7.40 12.84 -11.37
C HIS A 145 7.23 12.59 -9.87
N LEU A 146 6.16 13.13 -9.25
CA LEU A 146 5.86 12.88 -7.84
C LEU A 146 5.60 11.38 -7.59
N GLY A 147 4.87 10.72 -8.48
CA GLY A 147 4.62 9.28 -8.42
C GLY A 147 5.92 8.46 -8.48
N ILE A 148 6.84 8.83 -9.39
CA ILE A 148 8.14 8.17 -9.54
C ILE A 148 8.98 8.34 -8.25
N ILE A 149 9.12 9.57 -7.74
CA ILE A 149 9.88 9.85 -6.52
C ILE A 149 9.28 9.11 -5.31
N GLN A 150 7.96 9.13 -5.17
CA GLN A 150 7.27 8.41 -4.09
C GLN A 150 7.51 6.89 -4.19
N SER A 151 7.52 6.34 -5.39
CA SER A 151 7.82 4.92 -5.62
C SER A 151 9.25 4.56 -5.18
N LEU A 152 10.23 5.38 -5.54
CA LEU A 152 11.62 5.20 -5.11
C LEU A 152 11.76 5.28 -3.59
N VAL A 153 11.18 6.31 -2.95
CA VAL A 153 11.21 6.50 -1.49
C VAL A 153 10.53 5.34 -0.76
N SER A 154 9.38 4.89 -1.25
CA SER A 154 8.66 3.76 -0.65
C SER A 154 9.46 2.47 -0.80
N THR A 155 10.08 2.24 -1.95
CA THR A 155 10.94 1.07 -2.19
C THR A 155 12.17 1.09 -1.27
N CYS A 156 12.80 2.26 -1.08
CA CYS A 156 13.88 2.40 -0.10
C CYS A 156 13.46 1.95 1.30
N LYS A 157 12.30 2.44 1.77
CA LYS A 157 11.76 2.07 3.10
C LYS A 157 11.49 0.57 3.22
N LEU A 158 10.88 -0.04 2.21
CA LEU A 158 10.61 -1.49 2.18
C LEU A 158 11.88 -2.34 2.25
N HIS A 159 12.98 -1.82 1.72
CA HIS A 159 14.29 -2.51 1.73
C HIS A 159 15.24 -2.05 2.85
N ASN A 160 14.76 -1.28 3.85
CA ASN A 160 15.58 -0.71 4.92
C ASN A 160 16.77 0.11 4.38
N ILE A 161 16.53 0.91 3.34
CA ILE A 161 17.47 1.87 2.78
C ILE A 161 17.08 3.25 3.29
N ASN A 162 18.05 4.06 3.73
CA ASN A 162 17.80 5.47 4.04
C ASN A 162 17.52 6.24 2.73
N PRO A 163 16.31 6.77 2.50
CA PRO A 163 15.97 7.43 1.24
C PRO A 163 16.83 8.67 0.95
N TYR A 164 17.25 9.40 1.98
CA TYR A 164 18.12 10.56 1.81
C TYR A 164 19.50 10.14 1.27
N THR A 165 20.15 9.17 1.91
CA THR A 165 21.44 8.65 1.47
C THR A 165 21.37 8.11 0.03
N TYR A 166 20.32 7.37 -0.28
CA TYR A 166 20.07 6.84 -1.62
C TYR A 166 19.93 7.96 -2.66
N LEU A 167 19.06 8.95 -2.40
CA LEU A 167 18.81 10.03 -3.36
C LEU A 167 20.05 10.90 -3.56
N VAL A 168 20.82 11.19 -2.51
CA VAL A 168 22.08 11.95 -2.60
C VAL A 168 23.07 11.23 -3.48
N ASP A 169 23.26 9.92 -3.29
CA ASP A 169 24.19 9.13 -4.10
C ASP A 169 23.72 9.07 -5.56
N VAL A 170 22.47 8.71 -5.81
CA VAL A 170 21.93 8.55 -7.17
C VAL A 170 22.00 9.86 -7.95
N LEU A 171 21.63 10.99 -7.35
CA LEU A 171 21.64 12.30 -8.03
C LEU A 171 23.06 12.74 -8.40
N GLN A 172 24.08 12.37 -7.63
CA GLN A 172 25.47 12.66 -7.97
C GLN A 172 26.04 11.68 -9.01
N ARG A 173 25.58 10.43 -8.97
CA ARG A 173 26.12 9.35 -9.80
C ARG A 173 25.51 9.32 -11.20
N ILE A 174 24.23 9.65 -11.34
CA ILE A 174 23.43 9.41 -12.54
C ILE A 174 23.98 10.12 -13.80
N SER A 175 24.62 11.27 -13.65
CA SER A 175 25.18 12.04 -14.77
C SER A 175 26.38 11.36 -15.43
N GLN A 176 27.05 10.47 -14.73
CA GLN A 176 28.26 9.75 -15.19
C GLN A 176 28.03 8.24 -15.31
N HIS A 177 26.85 7.76 -14.91
CA HIS A 177 26.53 6.35 -14.93
C HIS A 177 26.09 5.93 -16.34
N PRO A 178 26.56 4.78 -16.88
CA PRO A 178 26.16 4.31 -18.19
C PRO A 178 24.64 4.14 -18.32
N ALA A 179 24.04 4.69 -19.35
CA ALA A 179 22.60 4.59 -19.57
C ALA A 179 22.12 3.14 -19.71
N SER A 180 22.96 2.24 -20.25
CA SER A 180 22.69 0.79 -20.33
C SER A 180 22.60 0.09 -18.96
N GLU A 181 23.15 0.71 -17.92
CA GLU A 181 23.22 0.16 -16.56
C GLU A 181 22.36 0.95 -15.55
N VAL A 182 21.47 1.81 -16.04
CA VAL A 182 20.62 2.66 -15.18
C VAL A 182 19.79 1.86 -14.16
N SER A 183 19.47 0.60 -14.47
CA SER A 183 18.82 -0.32 -13.55
C SER A 183 19.55 -0.52 -12.23
N ASP A 184 20.90 -0.38 -12.24
CA ASP A 184 21.76 -0.50 -11.07
C ASP A 184 21.49 0.56 -10.01
N LEU A 185 20.94 1.70 -10.46
CA LEU A 185 20.55 2.82 -9.60
C LEU A 185 19.18 2.65 -8.97
N THR A 186 18.43 1.59 -9.32
CA THR A 186 17.17 1.28 -8.62
C THR A 186 17.43 0.86 -7.17
N PRO A 187 16.57 1.16 -6.19
CA PRO A 187 16.88 0.97 -4.76
C PRO A 187 17.39 -0.42 -4.41
N ARG A 188 16.83 -1.47 -5.00
CA ARG A 188 17.22 -2.86 -4.73
C ARG A 188 18.65 -3.16 -5.17
N LEU A 189 19.01 -2.80 -6.42
CA LEU A 189 20.35 -3.04 -6.96
C LEU A 189 21.35 -2.05 -6.36
N TRP A 190 20.97 -0.80 -6.15
CA TRP A 190 21.79 0.19 -5.46
C TRP A 190 22.22 -0.31 -4.07
N LYS A 191 21.33 -0.95 -3.32
CA LYS A 191 21.65 -1.50 -1.99
C LYS A 191 22.80 -2.48 -2.02
N THR A 192 22.88 -3.34 -3.03
CA THR A 192 23.92 -4.35 -3.15
C THR A 192 25.22 -3.82 -3.77
N ARG A 193 25.11 -2.77 -4.59
CA ARG A 193 26.27 -2.26 -5.33
C ARG A 193 26.96 -1.06 -4.71
N PHE A 194 26.20 -0.17 -4.05
CA PHE A 194 26.70 1.14 -3.65
C PHE A 194 26.44 1.50 -2.17
N ALA A 195 25.59 0.77 -1.45
CA ALA A 195 25.20 1.13 -0.09
C ALA A 195 26.36 1.12 0.92
N ASP A 196 27.39 0.31 0.70
CA ASP A 196 28.55 0.21 1.59
C ASP A 196 29.46 1.46 1.48
N ASN A 197 29.48 2.12 0.32
CA ASN A 197 30.26 3.33 0.10
C ASN A 197 29.48 4.36 -0.76
N PRO A 198 28.39 4.94 -0.23
CA PRO A 198 27.60 5.90 -0.97
C PRO A 198 28.30 7.25 -1.11
N LEU A 199 28.09 7.92 -2.24
CA LEU A 199 28.50 9.30 -2.42
C LEU A 199 27.74 10.20 -1.42
N ARG A 200 28.41 11.23 -0.90
CA ARG A 200 27.88 12.09 0.15
C ARG A 200 27.75 13.53 -0.33
N ALA A 201 26.76 14.24 0.17
CA ALA A 201 26.65 15.66 -0.10
C ALA A 201 27.83 16.43 0.55
N LEU A 202 28.29 17.51 -0.09
CA LEU A 202 29.37 18.37 0.43
C LEU A 202 29.09 18.92 1.84
N ILE A 203 27.82 19.05 2.21
CA ILE A 203 27.40 19.49 3.54
C ILE A 203 27.44 18.38 4.60
N ASP A 204 27.57 17.11 4.20
CA ASP A 204 27.66 15.97 5.14
C ASP A 204 29.00 16.05 5.90
N PRO A 205 29.01 16.02 7.25
CA PRO A 205 30.25 16.03 8.03
C PRO A 205 31.22 14.87 7.69
N ARG A 206 30.68 13.78 7.14
CA ARG A 206 31.44 12.59 6.73
C ARG A 206 31.95 12.69 5.29
N HIS A 207 31.70 13.81 4.58
CA HIS A 207 32.25 14.02 3.24
C HIS A 207 33.78 14.13 3.29
N PRO A 208 34.57 13.43 2.44
CA PRO A 208 36.02 13.41 2.47
C PRO A 208 36.66 14.81 2.48
N ASP A 209 36.16 15.73 1.67
CA ASP A 209 36.68 17.10 1.57
C ASP A 209 36.44 17.96 2.83
N ARG A 210 35.52 17.56 3.71
CA ARG A 210 35.31 18.24 5.01
C ARG A 210 36.23 17.69 6.11
N GLN A 211 36.63 16.44 6.02
CA GLN A 211 37.53 15.83 6.99
C GLN A 211 38.98 16.39 6.87
N ASN A 212 39.34 16.90 5.69
CA ASN A 212 40.66 17.50 5.44
C ASN A 212 40.75 19.00 5.76
N LYS A 213 39.66 19.69 6.09
CA LYS A 213 39.68 21.06 6.59
C LYS A 213 39.91 21.03 8.10
N GLN A 214 41.18 21.11 8.51
CA GLN A 214 41.52 21.50 9.88
C GLN A 214 40.89 22.88 10.16
N PRO A 215 40.34 23.12 11.37
CA PRO A 215 39.88 24.46 11.73
C PRO A 215 41.06 25.43 11.63
N GLU A 216 40.98 26.39 10.72
CA GLU A 216 41.87 27.53 10.74
C GLU A 216 41.79 28.16 12.14
N ALA A 217 42.94 28.18 12.82
CA ALA A 217 43.06 28.82 14.13
C ALA A 217 42.64 30.28 13.97
N VAL A 218 41.52 30.64 14.56
CA VAL A 218 41.09 32.05 14.69
C VAL A 218 42.15 32.71 15.59
N HIS A 219 43.11 33.39 14.99
CA HIS A 219 43.98 34.30 15.71
C HIS A 219 43.13 35.48 16.19
N ALA A 220 42.77 35.46 17.48
CA ALA A 220 42.24 36.62 18.16
C ALA A 220 43.34 37.72 18.21
N HIS A 221 43.01 38.87 17.60
CA HIS A 221 43.70 40.13 17.86
C HIS A 221 42.83 41.01 18.75
#